data_3e135e70317fc884f0550221579c5e17
#
_entry.id   3e135e70317fc884f0550221579c5e17
#
_cell.length_a   1.000
_cell.length_b   1.000
_cell.length_c   1.000
_cell.angle_alpha   90.00
_cell.angle_beta   90.00
_cell.angle_gamma   90.00
#
_symmetry.space_group_name_H-M   'P 1'
#
loop_
_entity.id
_entity.type
_entity.pdbx_description
1 polymer ?
#
loop_
_entity_poly.entity_id
_entity_poly.type
_entity_poly.pdbx_seq_one_letter_code
_entity_poly.pdbx_strand_id
1 'polypeptide(L)'
;MPTHRNWPTWASLSCNPSLAAAALIGLIILVSATIYFSTATVLPRIDHTDMKQVDLGRRLYASSCASCHGASLEGQPNWQRRLATGRLPAPPHDSSGHTWHHPDSILFGITKLGPAAYPEGHQTDMPAFGKSLSDAEIAAVLAYIKSNWPVEIQRRQSSLNEKR
;
A
#
# COMPACT_ATOMS: atom_id res chain seq x y z
N MET A 1 -78.93 7.06 28.97
CA MET A 1 -77.89 8.11 29.01
C MET A 1 -76.67 7.47 28.38
N PRO A 2 -76.16 7.90 27.20
CA PRO A 2 -74.96 7.34 26.58
C PRO A 2 -73.75 8.08 27.10
N THR A 3 -72.79 7.33 27.61
CA THR A 3 -71.46 7.83 28.09
C THR A 3 -70.54 8.08 26.90
N HIS A 4 -70.19 9.35 26.67
CA HIS A 4 -69.23 9.76 25.68
C HIS A 4 -67.83 9.30 26.13
N ARG A 5 -67.25 8.35 25.40
CA ARG A 5 -65.83 7.96 25.54
C ARG A 5 -64.97 9.01 24.84
N ASN A 6 -64.24 9.83 25.59
CA ASN A 6 -63.24 10.73 25.06
C ASN A 6 -62.03 9.91 24.57
N TRP A 7 -61.80 9.87 23.25
CA TRP A 7 -60.57 9.34 22.66
C TRP A 7 -59.50 10.43 22.79
N PRO A 8 -58.26 10.05 23.21
CA PRO A 8 -57.17 10.99 23.22
C PRO A 8 -56.86 11.42 21.80
N THR A 9 -56.87 12.71 21.53
CA THR A 9 -56.39 13.32 20.30
C THR A 9 -54.90 13.10 20.23
N TRP A 10 -54.42 12.26 19.34
CA TRP A 10 -53.03 12.09 19.06
C TRP A 10 -52.45 13.44 18.64
N ALA A 11 -51.56 13.98 19.45
CA ALA A 11 -50.83 15.18 19.14
C ALA A 11 -50.12 14.99 17.79
N SER A 12 -50.52 15.78 16.80
CA SER A 12 -49.86 15.83 15.50
C SER A 12 -48.41 16.21 15.74
N LEU A 13 -47.52 15.26 15.62
CA LEU A 13 -46.07 15.53 15.56
C LEU A 13 -45.82 16.33 14.29
N SER A 14 -45.83 17.65 14.41
CA SER A 14 -45.42 18.54 13.33
C SER A 14 -43.95 18.29 13.02
N CYS A 15 -43.71 17.49 11.99
CA CYS A 15 -42.36 17.25 11.50
C CYS A 15 -41.84 18.57 10.94
N ASN A 16 -40.93 19.21 11.64
CA ASN A 16 -40.32 20.47 11.19
C ASN A 16 -39.40 20.13 9.99
N PRO A 17 -39.75 20.56 8.75
CA PRO A 17 -39.02 20.19 7.55
C PRO A 17 -37.53 20.63 7.61
N SER A 18 -37.24 21.70 8.34
CA SER A 18 -35.88 22.18 8.53
C SER A 18 -35.04 21.21 9.39
N LEU A 19 -35.62 20.59 10.42
CA LEU A 19 -34.94 19.60 11.25
C LEU A 19 -34.71 18.28 10.49
N ALA A 20 -35.69 17.87 9.67
CA ALA A 20 -35.58 16.70 8.82
C ALA A 20 -34.45 16.89 7.75
N ALA A 21 -34.42 18.07 7.13
CA ALA A 21 -33.35 18.41 6.17
C ALA A 21 -31.96 18.44 6.83
N ALA A 22 -31.84 19.03 8.02
CA ALA A 22 -30.59 19.07 8.76
C ALA A 22 -30.10 17.65 9.16
N ALA A 23 -31.02 16.77 9.57
CA ALA A 23 -30.68 15.37 9.91
C ALA A 23 -30.20 14.57 8.68
N LEU A 24 -30.84 14.77 7.50
CA LEU A 24 -30.41 14.17 6.24
C LEU A 24 -29.04 14.64 5.80
N ILE A 25 -28.75 15.93 5.89
CA ILE A 25 -27.43 16.49 5.55
C ILE A 25 -26.37 15.93 6.51
N GLY A 26 -26.65 15.87 7.80
CA GLY A 26 -25.76 15.27 8.80
C GLY A 26 -25.45 13.80 8.50
N LEU A 27 -26.46 13.02 8.12
CA LEU A 27 -26.29 11.61 7.74
C LEU A 27 -25.43 11.46 6.48
N ILE A 28 -25.64 12.28 5.46
CA ILE A 28 -24.86 12.27 4.22
C ILE A 28 -23.41 12.60 4.52
N ILE A 29 -23.12 13.60 5.33
CA ILE A 29 -21.76 13.98 5.72
C ILE A 29 -21.09 12.82 6.49
N LEU A 30 -21.83 12.19 7.41
CA LEU A 30 -21.30 11.07 8.21
C LEU A 30 -20.98 9.85 7.34
N VAL A 31 -21.87 9.50 6.42
CA VAL A 31 -21.67 8.40 5.46
C VAL A 31 -20.53 8.72 4.51
N SER A 32 -20.44 9.94 4.01
CA SER A 32 -19.35 10.37 3.14
C SER A 32 -18.00 10.35 3.86
N ALA A 33 -17.95 10.77 5.12
CA ALA A 33 -16.75 10.71 5.95
C ALA A 33 -16.34 9.26 6.22
N THR A 34 -17.27 8.37 6.54
CA THR A 34 -16.95 6.94 6.77
C THR A 34 -16.43 6.28 5.51
N ILE A 35 -17.00 6.56 4.33
CA ILE A 35 -16.52 6.06 3.05
C ILE A 35 -15.11 6.62 2.78
N TYR A 36 -14.90 7.92 2.97
CA TYR A 36 -13.60 8.56 2.75
C TYR A 36 -12.50 7.97 3.65
N PHE A 37 -12.77 7.77 4.93
CA PHE A 37 -11.81 7.15 5.86
C PHE A 37 -11.59 5.66 5.57
N SER A 38 -12.60 4.94 5.05
CA SER A 38 -12.47 3.53 4.66
C SER A 38 -11.66 3.32 3.39
N THR A 39 -11.53 4.34 2.53
CA THR A 39 -10.72 4.29 1.30
C THR A 39 -9.29 4.80 1.49
N ALA A 40 -8.91 5.21 2.71
CA ALA A 40 -7.51 5.48 3.03
C ALA A 40 -6.70 4.21 2.72
N THR A 41 -5.84 4.27 1.71
CA THR A 41 -4.99 3.16 1.27
C THR A 41 -4.01 2.81 2.39
N VAL A 42 -4.42 1.87 3.23
CA VAL A 42 -3.52 1.29 4.23
C VAL A 42 -2.50 0.45 3.46
N LEU A 43 -1.22 0.72 3.68
CA LEU A 43 -0.15 -0.10 3.12
C LEU A 43 -0.38 -1.56 3.56
N PRO A 44 -0.43 -2.53 2.64
CA PRO A 44 -0.58 -3.92 3.03
C PRO A 44 0.61 -4.37 3.86
N ARG A 45 0.36 -5.23 4.84
CA ARG A 45 1.41 -5.75 5.72
C ARG A 45 2.45 -6.53 4.91
N ILE A 46 3.71 -6.15 5.06
CA ILE A 46 4.86 -6.83 4.47
C ILE A 46 5.52 -7.64 5.58
N ASP A 47 5.21 -8.94 5.63
CA ASP A 47 5.65 -9.84 6.69
C ASP A 47 6.59 -10.93 6.14
N HIS A 48 7.88 -10.73 6.31
CA HIS A 48 8.90 -11.69 5.86
C HIS A 48 8.96 -12.98 6.71
N THR A 49 8.16 -13.08 7.77
CA THR A 49 8.01 -14.28 8.60
C THR A 49 6.79 -15.11 8.23
N ASP A 50 5.84 -14.54 7.47
CA ASP A 50 4.71 -15.29 6.91
C ASP A 50 5.16 -16.10 5.69
N MET A 51 5.37 -17.39 5.90
CA MET A 51 5.85 -18.31 4.85
C MET A 51 4.93 -18.36 3.63
N LYS A 52 3.62 -18.18 3.79
CA LYS A 52 2.68 -18.14 2.65
C LYS A 52 2.90 -16.89 1.80
N GLN A 53 3.09 -15.75 2.45
CA GLN A 53 3.38 -14.50 1.77
C GLN A 53 4.75 -14.58 1.07
N VAL A 54 5.77 -15.11 1.74
CA VAL A 54 7.11 -15.30 1.19
C VAL A 54 7.10 -16.23 -0.03
N ASP A 55 6.39 -17.37 0.02
CA ASP A 55 6.30 -18.31 -1.10
C ASP A 55 5.56 -17.72 -2.31
N LEU A 56 4.49 -16.94 -2.08
CA LEU A 56 3.84 -16.18 -3.15
C LEU A 56 4.83 -15.17 -3.75
N GLY A 57 5.52 -14.42 -2.92
CA GLY A 57 6.50 -13.42 -3.33
C GLY A 57 7.64 -14.02 -4.14
N ARG A 58 8.15 -15.19 -3.77
CA ARG A 58 9.20 -15.91 -4.50
C ARG A 58 8.78 -16.23 -5.94
N ARG A 59 7.54 -16.71 -6.14
CA ARG A 59 7.04 -17.01 -7.48
C ARG A 59 6.87 -15.74 -8.33
N LEU A 60 6.31 -14.70 -7.74
CA LEU A 60 6.11 -13.42 -8.42
C LEU A 60 7.44 -12.72 -8.72
N TYR A 61 8.40 -12.78 -7.81
CA TYR A 61 9.75 -12.26 -8.04
C TYR A 61 10.41 -12.97 -9.24
N ALA A 62 10.36 -14.29 -9.29
CA ALA A 62 10.93 -15.08 -10.38
C ALA A 62 10.33 -14.71 -11.75
N SER A 63 9.02 -14.44 -11.82
CA SER A 63 8.34 -14.10 -13.07
C SER A 63 8.45 -12.64 -13.49
N SER A 64 8.59 -11.71 -12.53
CA SER A 64 8.40 -10.28 -12.82
C SER A 64 9.61 -9.41 -12.50
N CYS A 65 10.55 -9.88 -11.65
CA CYS A 65 11.65 -9.07 -11.14
C CYS A 65 13.03 -9.64 -11.49
N ALA A 66 13.15 -10.97 -11.48
CA ALA A 66 14.43 -11.66 -11.60
C ALA A 66 15.19 -11.39 -12.89
N SER A 67 14.48 -11.10 -14.00
CA SER A 67 15.10 -10.78 -15.30
C SER A 67 16.02 -9.53 -15.23
N CYS A 68 15.74 -8.60 -14.33
CA CYS A 68 16.54 -7.40 -14.14
C CYS A 68 17.35 -7.44 -12.84
N HIS A 69 16.73 -7.92 -11.73
CA HIS A 69 17.36 -7.89 -10.40
C HIS A 69 18.12 -9.16 -10.02
N GLY A 70 18.20 -10.12 -10.96
CA GLY A 70 18.89 -11.39 -10.74
C GLY A 70 18.01 -12.43 -10.04
N ALA A 71 18.21 -13.72 -10.36
CA ALA A 71 17.43 -14.83 -9.80
C ALA A 71 17.76 -15.06 -8.31
N SER A 72 18.97 -14.71 -7.88
CA SER A 72 19.44 -14.77 -6.49
C SER A 72 19.50 -13.38 -5.83
N LEU A 73 18.75 -12.40 -6.35
CA LEU A 73 18.68 -11.03 -5.83
C LEU A 73 19.97 -10.20 -6.07
N GLU A 74 20.89 -10.68 -6.88
CA GLU A 74 22.26 -10.16 -7.07
C GLU A 74 22.34 -8.87 -7.89
N GLY A 75 21.26 -8.49 -8.59
CA GLY A 75 21.22 -7.31 -9.46
C GLY A 75 22.08 -7.43 -10.71
N GLN A 76 22.33 -6.31 -11.35
CA GLN A 76 23.17 -6.22 -12.55
C GLN A 76 24.59 -5.76 -12.21
N PRO A 77 25.61 -6.17 -13.00
CA PRO A 77 26.99 -5.71 -12.78
C PRO A 77 27.10 -4.18 -12.84
N ASN A 78 27.96 -3.62 -11.99
CA ASN A 78 28.22 -2.18 -11.93
C ASN A 78 26.96 -1.31 -11.69
N TRP A 79 25.97 -1.82 -10.97
CA TRP A 79 24.69 -1.16 -10.73
C TRP A 79 24.80 0.28 -10.18
N GLN A 80 25.92 0.64 -9.56
CA GLN A 80 26.18 1.99 -9.05
C GLN A 80 26.69 2.97 -10.13
N ARG A 81 27.00 2.48 -11.35
CA ARG A 81 27.54 3.29 -12.44
C ARG A 81 26.47 3.48 -13.52
N ARG A 82 26.24 4.73 -13.88
CA ARG A 82 25.30 5.05 -14.95
C ARG A 82 25.78 4.50 -16.29
N LEU A 83 24.85 3.95 -17.03
CA LEU A 83 25.02 3.59 -18.44
C LEU A 83 25.19 4.85 -19.31
N ALA A 84 25.59 4.68 -20.55
CA ALA A 84 25.67 5.77 -21.53
C ALA A 84 24.31 6.46 -21.76
N THR A 85 23.20 5.76 -21.46
CA THR A 85 21.82 6.28 -21.50
C THR A 85 21.49 7.19 -20.31
N GLY A 86 22.38 7.34 -19.33
CA GLY A 86 22.12 8.08 -18.09
C GLY A 86 21.38 7.28 -17.01
N ARG A 87 20.87 6.09 -17.32
CA ARG A 87 20.12 5.21 -16.39
C ARG A 87 21.06 4.34 -15.58
N LEU A 88 20.62 3.91 -14.40
CA LEU A 88 21.33 2.94 -13.59
C LEU A 88 20.87 1.52 -13.94
N PRO A 89 21.80 0.53 -13.97
CA PRO A 89 21.42 -0.87 -14.01
C PRO A 89 20.59 -1.26 -12.77
N ALA A 90 19.85 -2.36 -12.84
CA ALA A 90 19.02 -2.82 -11.73
C ALA A 90 19.89 -3.17 -10.50
N PRO A 91 19.62 -2.58 -9.33
CA PRO A 91 20.41 -2.83 -8.13
C PRO A 91 20.13 -4.23 -7.55
N PRO A 92 21.06 -4.78 -6.74
CA PRO A 92 20.80 -5.96 -5.94
C PRO A 92 19.69 -5.73 -4.91
N HIS A 93 18.95 -6.78 -4.63
CA HIS A 93 17.97 -6.84 -3.55
C HIS A 93 18.47 -7.66 -2.33
N ASP A 94 19.62 -8.27 -2.43
CA ASP A 94 20.30 -8.93 -1.33
C ASP A 94 21.00 -7.93 -0.38
N SER A 95 21.83 -8.44 0.52
CA SER A 95 22.58 -7.62 1.48
C SER A 95 23.64 -6.71 0.86
N SER A 96 24.08 -6.97 -0.37
CA SER A 96 25.08 -6.16 -1.09
C SER A 96 24.47 -4.91 -1.73
N GLY A 97 23.14 -4.88 -1.90
CA GLY A 97 22.41 -3.73 -2.43
C GLY A 97 22.07 -2.69 -1.38
N HIS A 98 21.15 -1.78 -1.75
CA HIS A 98 20.72 -0.71 -0.84
C HIS A 98 19.21 -0.72 -0.55
N THR A 99 18.47 -1.73 -0.99
CA THR A 99 17.01 -1.85 -0.81
C THR A 99 16.62 -1.72 0.66
N TRP A 100 17.37 -2.33 1.56
CA TRP A 100 17.13 -2.33 3.00
C TRP A 100 17.40 -0.99 3.70
N HIS A 101 17.88 0.02 2.99
CA HIS A 101 18.01 1.40 3.50
C HIS A 101 16.69 2.18 3.44
N HIS A 102 15.67 1.62 2.81
CA HIS A 102 14.36 2.28 2.63
C HIS A 102 13.27 1.63 3.47
N PRO A 103 12.34 2.42 4.03
CA PRO A 103 11.16 1.87 4.70
C PRO A 103 10.20 1.21 3.71
N ASP A 104 9.35 0.34 4.21
CA ASP A 104 8.40 -0.45 3.41
C ASP A 104 7.52 0.40 2.50
N SER A 105 7.09 1.57 2.96
CA SER A 105 6.25 2.47 2.17
C SER A 105 6.95 3.03 0.92
N ILE A 106 8.26 3.30 1.01
CA ILE A 106 9.06 3.75 -0.13
C ILE A 106 9.26 2.58 -1.10
N LEU A 107 9.64 1.41 -0.60
CA LEU A 107 9.81 0.21 -1.44
C LEU A 107 8.52 -0.17 -2.16
N PHE A 108 7.40 -0.13 -1.44
CA PHE A 108 6.08 -0.39 -2.01
C PHE A 108 5.71 0.64 -3.08
N GLY A 109 5.91 1.93 -2.80
CA GLY A 109 5.62 3.02 -3.74
C GLY A 109 6.43 2.90 -5.03
N ILE A 110 7.74 2.66 -4.92
CA ILE A 110 8.63 2.45 -6.08
C ILE A 110 8.17 1.26 -6.92
N THR A 111 7.87 0.14 -6.29
CA THR A 111 7.40 -1.06 -7.00
C THR A 111 6.06 -0.83 -7.68
N LYS A 112 5.11 -0.18 -7.00
CA LYS A 112 3.77 0.06 -7.52
C LYS A 112 3.74 1.08 -8.65
N LEU A 113 4.46 2.19 -8.49
CA LEU A 113 4.35 3.37 -9.34
C LEU A 113 5.49 3.47 -10.37
N GLY A 114 6.58 2.70 -10.20
CA GLY A 114 7.74 2.76 -11.10
C GLY A 114 8.30 4.18 -11.23
N PRO A 115 8.49 4.68 -12.47
CA PRO A 115 9.05 6.01 -12.71
C PRO A 115 8.34 7.16 -11.98
N ALA A 116 7.02 7.04 -11.77
CA ALA A 116 6.22 8.06 -11.10
C ALA A 116 6.49 8.18 -9.58
N ALA A 117 7.20 7.22 -8.98
CA ALA A 117 7.60 7.28 -7.58
C ALA A 117 8.84 8.17 -7.33
N TYR A 118 9.53 8.57 -8.38
CA TYR A 118 10.77 9.35 -8.30
C TYR A 118 10.54 10.83 -8.59
N PRO A 119 11.43 11.73 -8.13
CA PRO A 119 11.40 13.14 -8.49
C PRO A 119 11.48 13.35 -10.01
N GLU A 120 10.95 14.48 -10.46
CA GLU A 120 11.03 14.88 -11.87
C GLU A 120 12.48 14.82 -12.38
N GLY A 121 12.67 14.29 -13.59
CA GLY A 121 13.99 14.11 -14.20
C GLY A 121 14.73 12.82 -13.81
N HIS A 122 14.25 12.05 -12.85
CA HIS A 122 14.84 10.74 -12.56
C HIS A 122 14.48 9.72 -13.64
N GLN A 123 15.51 9.10 -14.22
CA GLN A 123 15.34 8.11 -15.27
C GLN A 123 15.59 6.71 -14.72
N THR A 124 14.61 5.81 -14.88
CA THR A 124 14.68 4.40 -14.48
C THR A 124 14.02 3.51 -15.54
N ASP A 125 14.51 2.30 -15.69
CA ASP A 125 13.91 1.25 -16.53
C ASP A 125 12.95 0.35 -15.73
N MET A 126 12.84 0.55 -14.40
CA MET A 126 11.92 -0.21 -13.57
C MET A 126 10.47 0.15 -13.92
N PRO A 127 9.65 -0.80 -14.39
CA PRO A 127 8.26 -0.53 -14.73
C PRO A 127 7.39 -0.32 -13.48
N ALA A 128 6.21 0.26 -13.67
CA ALA A 128 5.18 0.33 -12.66
C ALA A 128 4.39 -0.99 -12.62
N PHE A 129 4.40 -1.70 -11.48
CA PHE A 129 3.71 -2.97 -11.34
C PHE A 129 2.25 -2.85 -10.84
N GLY A 130 1.79 -1.68 -10.44
CA GLY A 130 0.43 -1.51 -9.88
C GLY A 130 -0.73 -1.79 -10.85
N LYS A 131 -0.44 -1.98 -12.15
CA LYS A 131 -1.45 -2.43 -13.14
C LYS A 131 -1.43 -3.95 -13.36
N SER A 132 -0.34 -4.63 -13.01
CA SER A 132 -0.13 -6.06 -13.26
C SER A 132 -0.12 -6.90 -11.99
N LEU A 133 0.17 -6.28 -10.85
CA LEU A 133 0.17 -6.89 -9.53
C LEU A 133 -0.76 -6.12 -8.59
N SER A 134 -1.53 -6.85 -7.80
CA SER A 134 -2.29 -6.29 -6.69
C SER A 134 -1.37 -5.80 -5.57
N ASP A 135 -1.89 -4.96 -4.68
CA ASP A 135 -1.14 -4.46 -3.53
C ASP A 135 -0.64 -5.61 -2.61
N ALA A 136 -1.43 -6.66 -2.46
CA ALA A 136 -1.04 -7.86 -1.70
C ALA A 136 0.10 -8.63 -2.38
N GLU A 137 0.12 -8.71 -3.70
CA GLU A 137 1.18 -9.36 -4.47
C GLU A 137 2.48 -8.56 -4.42
N ILE A 138 2.41 -7.23 -4.52
CA ILE A 138 3.58 -6.36 -4.31
C ILE A 138 4.15 -6.54 -2.91
N ALA A 139 3.29 -6.56 -1.88
CA ALA A 139 3.72 -6.82 -0.51
C ALA A 139 4.37 -8.20 -0.36
N ALA A 140 3.88 -9.21 -1.06
CA ALA A 140 4.46 -10.56 -1.06
C ALA A 140 5.86 -10.57 -1.69
N VAL A 141 6.06 -9.88 -2.83
CA VAL A 141 7.41 -9.73 -3.43
C VAL A 141 8.38 -9.09 -2.45
N LEU A 142 7.96 -8.02 -1.78
CA LEU A 142 8.80 -7.35 -0.79
C LEU A 142 9.08 -8.23 0.44
N ALA A 143 8.10 -9.02 0.90
CA ALA A 143 8.30 -9.99 1.98
C ALA A 143 9.33 -11.06 1.60
N TYR A 144 9.29 -11.58 0.37
CA TYR A 144 10.31 -12.49 -0.15
C TYR A 144 11.70 -11.85 -0.16
N ILE A 145 11.86 -10.64 -0.69
CA ILE A 145 13.14 -9.93 -0.68
C ILE A 145 13.67 -9.80 0.75
N LYS A 146 12.83 -9.33 1.68
CA LYS A 146 13.20 -9.15 3.10
C LYS A 146 13.57 -10.48 3.79
N SER A 147 12.93 -11.59 3.43
CA SER A 147 13.23 -12.90 4.02
C SER A 147 14.64 -13.41 3.69
N ASN A 148 15.26 -12.91 2.62
CA ASN A 148 16.62 -13.25 2.21
C ASN A 148 17.70 -12.39 2.89
N TRP A 149 17.34 -11.38 3.68
CA TRP A 149 18.33 -10.54 4.36
C TRP A 149 18.83 -11.21 5.65
N PRO A 150 20.09 -11.00 6.02
CA PRO A 150 20.58 -11.31 7.36
C PRO A 150 19.73 -10.65 8.45
N VAL A 151 19.62 -11.29 9.60
CA VAL A 151 18.77 -10.83 10.72
C VAL A 151 19.10 -9.41 11.15
N GLU A 152 20.38 -9.01 11.12
CA GLU A 152 20.82 -7.66 11.46
C GLU A 152 20.26 -6.62 10.48
N ILE A 153 20.21 -6.96 9.20
CA ILE A 153 19.66 -6.10 8.15
C ILE A 153 18.12 -6.02 8.28
N GLN A 154 17.46 -7.15 8.56
CA GLN A 154 16.02 -7.17 8.82
C GLN A 154 15.65 -6.25 10.01
N ARG A 155 16.38 -6.32 11.12
CA ARG A 155 16.18 -5.46 12.29
C ARG A 155 16.40 -3.99 11.97
N ARG A 156 17.49 -3.67 11.26
CA ARG A 156 17.79 -2.29 10.86
C ARG A 156 16.70 -1.72 9.95
N GLN A 157 16.25 -2.47 8.95
CA GLN A 157 15.19 -2.03 8.05
C GLN A 157 13.86 -1.86 8.79
N SER A 158 13.52 -2.78 9.71
CA SER A 158 12.30 -2.66 10.53
C SER A 158 12.26 -1.37 11.33
N SER A 159 13.40 -0.93 11.90
CA SER A 159 13.49 0.32 12.65
C SER A 159 13.20 1.58 11.80
N LEU A 160 13.29 1.50 10.48
CA LEU A 160 12.91 2.59 9.58
C LEU A 160 11.39 2.73 9.45
N ASN A 161 10.64 1.64 9.65
CA ASN A 161 9.19 1.63 9.59
C ASN A 161 8.55 2.24 10.86
N GLU A 162 9.25 2.20 11.99
CA GLU A 162 8.78 2.69 13.30
C GLU A 162 8.92 4.21 13.47
N LYS A 163 9.76 4.85 12.65
CA LYS A 163 10.11 6.29 12.76
C LYS A 163 9.14 7.25 12.06
N ARG A 164 7.92 6.77 11.74
CA ARG A 164 6.89 7.58 11.03
C ARG A 164 5.70 7.88 11.90
#